data_68177d38c58a275d81fe216111e372fe
#
_entry.id   68177d38c58a275d81fe216111e372fe
#
_cell.length_a   1.000
_cell.length_b   1.000
_cell.length_c   1.000
_cell.angle_alpha   90.00
_cell.angle_beta   90.00
_cell.angle_gamma   90.00
#
_symmetry.space_group_name_H-M   'P 1'
#
loop_
_entity.id
_entity.type
_entity.pdbx_description
1 polymer ?
#
loop_
_entity_poly.entity_id
_entity_poly.type
_entity_poly.pdbx_seq_one_letter_code
_entity_poly.pdbx_strand_id
1 'polypeptide(L)'
;MNCLMCGKDLFTEGTIEEILFRDDLLCSNCRSKWVENKKDIKLGPYIVKSSWEYNDAFRSTLIQYKECYDEALKDVFLYPVRKKIRNYLRGYTLILMPSTKEKLEERGFSHLKFMFSSLKLPMLEPFITESNQKGKTLKERKEIGQTMYLKENIHLPYKIALVDDVYTTGSTLRAALDNVDAKAHKIKIYTVARVPILE
;
A
#
# COMPACT_ATOMS: atom_id res chain seq x y z
N MET A 1 11.08 -3.31 -24.22
CA MET A 1 10.34 -2.94 -22.97
C MET A 1 11.31 -2.18 -22.07
N ASN A 2 10.94 -1.00 -21.60
CA ASN A 2 11.86 -0.13 -20.85
C ASN A 2 11.60 -0.18 -19.36
N CYS A 3 12.66 -0.04 -18.57
CA CYS A 3 12.57 0.10 -17.11
C CYS A 3 11.74 1.34 -16.77
N LEU A 4 10.68 1.17 -15.98
CA LEU A 4 9.78 2.28 -15.64
C LEU A 4 10.42 3.37 -14.77
N MET A 5 11.60 3.10 -14.18
CA MET A 5 12.31 4.10 -13.38
C MET A 5 13.42 4.86 -14.12
N CYS A 6 14.21 4.18 -14.95
CA CYS A 6 15.37 4.82 -15.58
C CYS A 6 15.32 4.83 -17.10
N GLY A 7 14.27 4.29 -17.73
CA GLY A 7 14.10 4.23 -19.18
C GLY A 7 14.99 3.23 -19.90
N LYS A 8 15.90 2.54 -19.19
CA LYS A 8 16.83 1.58 -19.78
C LYS A 8 16.08 0.43 -20.44
N ASP A 9 16.51 -0.01 -21.63
CA ASP A 9 15.89 -1.15 -22.28
C ASP A 9 16.15 -2.42 -21.48
N LEU A 10 15.07 -3.13 -21.16
CA LEU A 10 15.11 -4.33 -20.36
C LEU A 10 15.57 -5.58 -21.16
N PHE A 11 15.57 -5.54 -22.50
CA PHE A 11 15.91 -6.67 -23.35
C PHE A 11 17.35 -6.64 -23.87
N THR A 12 17.99 -5.48 -23.93
CA THR A 12 19.34 -5.33 -24.50
C THR A 12 20.46 -5.41 -23.49
N GLU A 13 20.14 -5.29 -22.18
CA GLU A 13 21.13 -5.24 -21.12
C GLU A 13 20.76 -6.18 -19.98
N GLY A 14 21.16 -7.43 -20.07
CA GLY A 14 21.00 -8.44 -19.05
C GLY A 14 21.61 -9.77 -19.46
N THR A 15 21.78 -10.67 -18.52
CA THR A 15 22.11 -12.08 -18.84
C THR A 15 20.94 -12.74 -19.57
N ILE A 16 21.22 -13.82 -20.34
CA ILE A 16 20.18 -14.59 -21.02
C ILE A 16 19.11 -15.06 -20.01
N GLU A 17 19.50 -15.43 -18.81
CA GLU A 17 18.58 -15.82 -17.71
C GLU A 17 17.70 -14.65 -17.28
N GLU A 18 18.26 -13.44 -17.12
CA GLU A 18 17.48 -12.25 -16.78
C GLU A 18 16.49 -11.89 -17.90
N ILE A 19 16.84 -12.07 -19.15
CA ILE A 19 15.98 -11.79 -20.30
C ILE A 19 14.84 -12.84 -20.39
N LEU A 20 15.13 -14.12 -20.19
CA LEU A 20 14.16 -15.21 -20.33
C LEU A 20 13.21 -15.34 -19.12
N PHE A 21 13.72 -15.04 -17.92
CA PHE A 21 12.96 -15.20 -16.67
C PHE A 21 12.62 -13.86 -16.00
N ARG A 22 12.73 -12.77 -16.74
CA ARG A 22 12.45 -11.44 -16.20
C ARG A 22 10.99 -11.31 -15.80
N ASP A 23 10.77 -11.30 -14.51
CA ASP A 23 9.47 -11.14 -13.87
C ASP A 23 9.43 -9.79 -13.10
N ASP A 24 9.95 -8.69 -13.73
CA ASP A 24 9.94 -7.34 -13.15
C ASP A 24 9.80 -6.25 -14.22
N LEU A 25 9.22 -5.12 -13.80
CA LEU A 25 9.04 -3.88 -14.57
C LEU A 25 10.21 -2.89 -14.40
N LEU A 26 11.13 -3.21 -13.49
CA LEU A 26 12.36 -2.46 -13.25
C LEU A 26 13.58 -3.27 -13.70
N CYS A 27 14.63 -2.58 -14.14
CA CYS A 27 15.92 -3.25 -14.34
C CYS A 27 16.51 -3.67 -12.98
N SER A 28 17.45 -4.63 -13.02
CA SER A 28 18.12 -5.16 -11.83
C SER A 28 18.77 -4.05 -10.97
N ASN A 29 19.41 -3.06 -11.61
CA ASN A 29 20.01 -1.92 -10.90
C ASN A 29 18.98 -1.05 -10.16
N CYS A 30 17.79 -0.80 -10.74
CA CYS A 30 16.74 -0.04 -10.05
C CYS A 30 16.09 -0.88 -8.96
N ARG A 31 15.85 -2.16 -9.20
CA ARG A 31 15.24 -3.06 -8.23
C ARG A 31 16.14 -3.39 -7.06
N SER A 32 17.44 -3.56 -7.25
CA SER A 32 18.40 -3.87 -6.17
C SER A 32 18.54 -2.77 -5.11
N LYS A 33 18.08 -1.55 -5.42
CA LYS A 33 18.01 -0.45 -4.45
C LYS A 33 16.87 -0.60 -3.45
N TRP A 34 15.90 -1.49 -3.71
CA TRP A 34 14.80 -1.76 -2.79
C TRP A 34 15.19 -2.87 -1.83
N VAL A 35 14.89 -2.69 -0.57
CA VAL A 35 15.21 -3.66 0.48
C VAL A 35 13.96 -4.48 0.80
N GLU A 36 14.07 -5.82 0.70
CA GLU A 36 12.99 -6.71 1.11
C GLU A 36 12.83 -6.68 2.64
N ASN A 37 11.61 -6.46 3.10
CA ASN A 37 11.31 -6.53 4.51
C ASN A 37 11.25 -7.99 5.00
N LYS A 38 12.06 -8.31 6.01
CA LYS A 38 12.16 -9.65 6.61
C LYS A 38 11.48 -9.77 7.97
N LYS A 39 11.03 -8.66 8.56
CA LYS A 39 10.49 -8.63 9.93
C LYS A 39 9.01 -8.20 9.91
N ASP A 40 8.14 -9.00 10.50
CA ASP A 40 6.75 -8.64 10.75
C ASP A 40 6.63 -7.71 11.98
N ILE A 41 5.60 -6.87 12.03
CA ILE A 41 5.33 -5.96 13.15
C ILE A 41 4.04 -6.40 13.83
N LYS A 42 3.98 -6.26 15.16
CA LYS A 42 2.74 -6.42 15.94
C LYS A 42 1.99 -5.09 16.03
N LEU A 43 0.70 -5.13 15.74
CA LEU A 43 -0.26 -4.03 15.97
C LEU A 43 -1.40 -4.56 16.83
N GLY A 44 -1.29 -4.41 18.14
CA GLY A 44 -2.18 -5.08 19.09
C GLY A 44 -2.10 -6.61 18.92
N PRO A 45 -3.24 -7.31 18.74
CA PRO A 45 -3.26 -8.76 18.53
C PRO A 45 -2.91 -9.18 17.10
N TYR A 46 -2.73 -8.24 16.18
CA TYR A 46 -2.54 -8.50 14.76
C TYR A 46 -1.08 -8.47 14.35
N ILE A 47 -0.75 -9.22 13.29
CA ILE A 47 0.54 -9.19 12.61
C ILE A 47 0.38 -8.35 11.34
N VAL A 48 1.18 -7.30 11.21
CA VAL A 48 1.30 -6.51 9.99
C VAL A 48 2.43 -7.09 9.16
N LYS A 49 2.09 -7.58 7.96
CA LYS A 49 3.08 -8.02 6.97
C LYS A 49 3.35 -6.92 5.97
N SER A 50 4.62 -6.76 5.60
CA SER A 50 5.05 -5.83 4.56
C SER A 50 6.06 -6.50 3.65
N SER A 51 6.10 -6.12 2.37
CA SER A 51 7.05 -6.68 1.42
C SER A 51 8.39 -5.93 1.40
N TRP A 52 8.35 -4.61 1.53
CA TRP A 52 9.51 -3.75 1.35
C TRP A 52 9.80 -2.91 2.59
N GLU A 53 11.05 -2.50 2.74
CA GLU A 53 11.42 -1.41 3.62
C GLU A 53 11.17 -0.07 2.90
N TYR A 54 10.64 0.91 3.63
CA TYR A 54 10.44 2.27 3.14
C TYR A 54 11.74 3.04 3.17
N ASN A 55 12.67 2.68 2.28
CA ASN A 55 13.94 3.36 2.07
C ASN A 55 13.81 4.47 1.00
N ASP A 56 14.88 5.23 0.75
CA ASP A 56 14.84 6.37 -0.17
C ASP A 56 14.46 5.99 -1.60
N ALA A 57 14.92 4.83 -2.09
CA ALA A 57 14.60 4.35 -3.42
C ALA A 57 13.11 3.99 -3.57
N PHE A 58 12.56 3.28 -2.57
CA PHE A 58 11.13 2.98 -2.52
C PHE A 58 10.30 4.26 -2.41
N ARG A 59 10.70 5.16 -1.49
CA ARG A 59 10.04 6.44 -1.25
C ARG A 59 9.97 7.29 -2.52
N SER A 60 11.07 7.43 -3.24
CA SER A 60 11.12 8.23 -4.49
C SER A 60 10.14 7.67 -5.53
N THR A 61 10.10 6.33 -5.70
CA THR A 61 9.15 5.68 -6.61
C THR A 61 7.70 5.91 -6.18
N LEU A 62 7.42 5.81 -4.87
CA LEU A 62 6.07 6.01 -4.35
C LEU A 62 5.60 7.47 -4.51
N ILE A 63 6.50 8.45 -4.32
CA ILE A 63 6.22 9.87 -4.56
C ILE A 63 5.92 10.10 -6.04
N GLN A 64 6.74 9.56 -6.96
CA GLN A 64 6.50 9.67 -8.39
C GLN A 64 5.13 9.10 -8.78
N TYR A 65 4.76 7.94 -8.25
CA TYR A 65 3.45 7.34 -8.45
C TYR A 65 2.30 8.19 -7.91
N LYS A 66 2.43 8.69 -6.67
CA LYS A 66 1.33 9.35 -5.95
C LYS A 66 1.22 10.85 -6.23
N GLU A 67 2.34 11.54 -6.29
CA GLU A 67 2.39 13.01 -6.34
C GLU A 67 2.73 13.53 -7.75
N CYS A 68 3.41 12.72 -8.59
CA CYS A 68 3.62 13.04 -9.99
C CYS A 68 2.62 12.33 -10.92
N TYR A 69 1.65 11.60 -10.33
CA TYR A 69 0.54 10.94 -11.03
C TYR A 69 0.96 9.93 -12.11
N ASP A 70 2.12 9.32 -11.95
CA ASP A 70 2.65 8.33 -12.90
C ASP A 70 1.98 6.96 -12.68
N GLU A 71 0.79 6.79 -13.28
CA GLU A 71 0.00 5.56 -13.17
C GLU A 71 0.72 4.33 -13.74
N ALA A 72 1.70 4.50 -14.63
CA ALA A 72 2.47 3.38 -15.17
C ALA A 72 3.21 2.61 -14.07
N LEU A 73 3.53 3.27 -12.96
CA LEU A 73 4.22 2.67 -11.82
C LEU A 73 3.31 1.81 -10.91
N LYS A 74 1.99 1.76 -11.14
CA LYS A 74 1.05 1.03 -10.26
C LYS A 74 1.45 -0.42 -9.96
N ASP A 75 1.99 -1.12 -10.93
CA ASP A 75 2.34 -2.53 -10.82
C ASP A 75 3.75 -2.77 -10.25
N VAL A 76 4.64 -1.76 -10.29
CA VAL A 76 6.04 -1.88 -9.86
C VAL A 76 6.19 -2.36 -8.41
N PHE A 77 5.25 -1.95 -7.54
CA PHE A 77 5.32 -2.20 -6.10
C PHE A 77 5.06 -3.65 -5.72
N LEU A 78 4.12 -4.30 -6.41
CA LEU A 78 3.69 -5.66 -6.08
C LEU A 78 4.17 -6.70 -7.09
N TYR A 79 4.65 -6.32 -8.25
CA TYR A 79 4.97 -7.24 -9.35
C TYR A 79 5.88 -8.41 -8.92
N PRO A 80 7.05 -8.19 -8.30
CA PRO A 80 7.95 -9.28 -7.92
C PRO A 80 7.39 -10.19 -6.82
N VAL A 81 6.54 -9.64 -5.96
CA VAL A 81 5.97 -10.34 -4.80
C VAL A 81 4.52 -10.77 -4.99
N ARG A 82 3.94 -10.47 -6.18
CA ARG A 82 2.52 -10.64 -6.48
C ARG A 82 1.99 -12.05 -6.17
N LYS A 83 2.69 -13.09 -6.61
CA LYS A 83 2.28 -14.48 -6.38
C LYS A 83 2.24 -14.80 -4.87
N LYS A 84 3.27 -14.41 -4.13
CA LYS A 84 3.40 -14.60 -2.67
C LYS A 84 2.26 -13.89 -1.93
N ILE A 85 2.01 -12.62 -2.26
CA ILE A 85 0.98 -11.81 -1.59
C ILE A 85 -0.42 -12.25 -1.96
N ARG A 86 -0.68 -12.54 -3.24
CA ARG A 86 -1.97 -13.10 -3.67
C ARG A 86 -2.31 -14.40 -2.92
N ASN A 87 -1.34 -15.31 -2.75
CA ASN A 87 -1.54 -16.54 -1.99
C ASN A 87 -1.79 -16.26 -0.51
N TYR A 88 -1.06 -15.32 0.09
CA TYR A 88 -1.26 -14.91 1.49
C TYR A 88 -2.65 -14.33 1.73
N LEU A 89 -3.15 -13.50 0.80
CA LEU A 89 -4.44 -12.79 0.93
C LEU A 89 -5.61 -13.55 0.27
N ARG A 90 -5.36 -14.72 -0.31
CA ARG A 90 -6.41 -15.50 -0.99
C ARG A 90 -7.57 -15.82 -0.06
N GLY A 91 -8.81 -15.57 -0.54
CA GLY A 91 -10.05 -15.77 0.20
C GLY A 91 -10.38 -14.64 1.17
N TYR A 92 -9.63 -13.53 1.13
CA TYR A 92 -9.92 -12.30 1.86
C TYR A 92 -10.36 -11.21 0.88
N THR A 93 -11.25 -10.34 1.34
CA THR A 93 -11.57 -9.08 0.65
C THR A 93 -10.61 -8.01 1.14
N LEU A 94 -9.95 -7.32 0.22
CA LEU A 94 -9.05 -6.23 0.54
C LEU A 94 -9.84 -4.98 0.94
N ILE A 95 -9.56 -4.47 2.10
CA ILE A 95 -10.13 -3.23 2.62
C ILE A 95 -9.06 -2.15 2.46
N LEU A 96 -9.25 -1.29 1.49
CA LEU A 96 -8.29 -0.25 1.14
C LEU A 96 -8.38 0.90 2.15
N MET A 97 -7.25 1.32 2.68
CA MET A 97 -7.20 2.48 3.55
C MET A 97 -7.57 3.75 2.77
N PRO A 98 -8.36 4.66 3.38
CA PRO A 98 -8.86 5.82 2.67
C PRO A 98 -7.76 6.85 2.40
N SER A 99 -7.84 7.49 1.24
CA SER A 99 -7.19 8.78 1.00
C SER A 99 -8.14 9.90 1.41
N THR A 100 -7.62 11.08 1.74
CA THR A 100 -8.48 12.24 1.94
C THR A 100 -9.13 12.63 0.61
N LYS A 101 -10.30 13.28 0.69
CA LYS A 101 -11.06 13.70 -0.48
C LYS A 101 -10.24 14.62 -1.38
N GLU A 102 -9.52 15.56 -0.77
CA GLU A 102 -8.65 16.51 -1.47
C GLU A 102 -7.57 15.79 -2.28
N LYS A 103 -6.88 14.81 -1.66
CA LYS A 103 -5.85 14.02 -2.35
C LYS A 103 -6.42 13.13 -3.46
N LEU A 104 -7.65 12.67 -3.30
CA LEU A 104 -8.30 11.87 -4.33
C LEU A 104 -8.71 12.73 -5.53
N GLU A 105 -9.24 13.94 -5.27
CA GLU A 105 -9.60 14.92 -6.29
C GLU A 105 -8.36 15.44 -7.02
N GLU A 106 -7.30 15.78 -6.29
CA GLU A 106 -6.02 16.25 -6.84
C GLU A 106 -5.35 15.20 -7.72
N ARG A 107 -5.35 13.94 -7.28
CA ARG A 107 -4.69 12.81 -7.98
C ARG A 107 -5.54 12.26 -9.12
N GLY A 108 -6.86 12.34 -9.02
CA GLY A 108 -7.80 11.79 -10.00
C GLY A 108 -7.99 10.27 -9.93
N PHE A 109 -7.26 9.56 -9.07
CA PHE A 109 -7.38 8.10 -8.93
C PHE A 109 -7.10 7.59 -7.51
N SER A 110 -7.68 6.42 -7.18
CA SER A 110 -7.40 5.69 -5.94
C SER A 110 -6.10 4.88 -6.11
N HIS A 111 -5.00 5.39 -5.55
CA HIS A 111 -3.68 4.79 -5.71
C HIS A 111 -3.61 3.35 -5.19
N LEU A 112 -4.22 3.04 -4.05
CA LEU A 112 -4.27 1.66 -3.53
C LEU A 112 -5.07 0.74 -4.43
N LYS A 113 -6.22 1.20 -4.96
CA LYS A 113 -7.04 0.40 -5.86
C LYS A 113 -6.26 -0.01 -7.11
N PHE A 114 -5.55 0.93 -7.73
CA PHE A 114 -4.71 0.61 -8.89
C PHE A 114 -3.53 -0.28 -8.52
N MET A 115 -2.81 0.02 -7.43
CA MET A 115 -1.67 -0.76 -6.96
C MET A 115 -2.04 -2.23 -6.67
N PHE A 116 -3.18 -2.46 -6.00
CA PHE A 116 -3.63 -3.81 -5.64
C PHE A 116 -4.42 -4.52 -6.74
N SER A 117 -4.77 -3.85 -7.84
CA SER A 117 -5.57 -4.43 -8.93
C SER A 117 -4.94 -5.68 -9.54
N SER A 118 -3.61 -5.73 -9.62
CA SER A 118 -2.85 -6.86 -10.15
C SER A 118 -3.01 -8.16 -9.35
N LEU A 119 -3.45 -8.09 -8.10
CA LEU A 119 -3.73 -9.27 -7.27
C LEU A 119 -5.02 -9.99 -7.69
N LYS A 120 -5.93 -9.33 -8.40
CA LYS A 120 -7.24 -9.87 -8.82
C LYS A 120 -8.03 -10.47 -7.65
N LEU A 121 -8.05 -9.77 -6.51
CA LEU A 121 -8.83 -10.10 -5.32
C LEU A 121 -9.98 -9.09 -5.16
N PRO A 122 -11.09 -9.47 -4.49
CA PRO A 122 -12.16 -8.51 -4.17
C PRO A 122 -11.62 -7.34 -3.35
N MET A 123 -12.05 -6.11 -3.66
CA MET A 123 -11.63 -4.89 -2.99
C MET A 123 -12.82 -4.04 -2.59
N LEU A 124 -12.76 -3.43 -1.42
CA LEU A 124 -13.72 -2.46 -0.91
C LEU A 124 -13.00 -1.22 -0.38
N GLU A 125 -13.63 -0.07 -0.57
CA GLU A 125 -13.25 1.22 0.01
C GLU A 125 -14.34 1.66 1.00
N PRO A 126 -14.45 1.01 2.17
CA PRO A 126 -15.57 1.20 3.08
C PRO A 126 -15.42 2.43 3.98
N PHE A 127 -14.22 2.98 4.08
CA PHE A 127 -13.94 4.09 4.98
C PHE A 127 -14.02 5.45 4.28
N ILE A 128 -14.45 6.44 5.04
CA ILE A 128 -14.31 7.86 4.72
C ILE A 128 -13.48 8.53 5.81
N THR A 129 -12.70 9.53 5.40
CA THR A 129 -11.96 10.39 6.33
C THR A 129 -12.50 11.81 6.20
N GLU A 130 -12.82 12.44 7.33
CA GLU A 130 -13.09 13.86 7.35
C GLU A 130 -11.80 14.60 7.70
N SER A 131 -11.38 15.49 6.82
CA SER A 131 -10.35 16.47 7.16
C SER A 131 -11.03 17.59 7.96
N ASN A 132 -10.76 17.65 9.26
CA ASN A 132 -11.22 18.77 10.12
C ASN A 132 -10.45 20.05 9.76
N GLN A 133 -10.64 20.59 8.53
CA GLN A 133 -9.87 21.74 8.03
C GLN A 133 -10.55 23.11 8.20
N LYS A 134 -11.73 23.21 8.79
CA LYS A 134 -12.33 24.53 9.02
C LYS A 134 -12.14 24.98 10.47
N GLY A 135 -11.16 25.85 10.70
CA GLY A 135 -11.09 26.70 11.89
C GLY A 135 -10.11 26.35 13.02
N LYS A 136 -9.19 25.38 12.86
CA LYS A 136 -8.26 24.99 13.92
C LYS A 136 -6.81 25.40 13.65
N THR A 137 -6.05 25.74 14.72
CA THR A 137 -4.64 26.12 14.67
C THR A 137 -3.74 24.95 14.30
N LEU A 138 -2.50 25.24 13.83
CA LEU A 138 -1.51 24.22 13.44
C LEU A 138 -1.15 23.23 14.56
N LYS A 139 -1.30 23.62 15.84
CA LYS A 139 -1.08 22.74 17.00
C LYS A 139 -2.22 21.74 17.20
N GLU A 140 -3.46 22.18 17.07
CA GLU A 140 -4.64 21.33 17.19
C GLU A 140 -4.77 20.34 16.03
N ARG A 141 -4.18 20.64 14.85
CA ARG A 141 -4.13 19.72 13.69
C ARG A 141 -3.23 18.52 13.90
N LYS A 142 -2.24 18.60 14.79
CA LYS A 142 -1.32 17.48 15.11
C LYS A 142 -1.87 16.50 16.13
N GLU A 143 -2.79 16.93 16.98
CA GLU A 143 -3.35 16.12 18.07
C GLU A 143 -4.67 15.42 17.71
N ILE A 144 -5.41 15.95 16.72
CA ILE A 144 -6.66 15.34 16.27
C ILE A 144 -6.35 14.49 15.03
N GLY A 145 -6.15 13.20 15.25
CA GLY A 145 -6.03 12.22 14.19
C GLY A 145 -7.20 12.32 13.20
N GLN A 146 -6.96 12.03 11.93
CA GLN A 146 -8.02 11.93 10.92
C GLN A 146 -9.13 11.03 11.46
N THR A 147 -10.31 11.58 11.66
CA THR A 147 -11.44 10.78 12.10
C THR A 147 -11.90 9.93 10.93
N MET A 148 -11.88 8.62 11.13
CA MET A 148 -12.24 7.63 10.13
C MET A 148 -13.58 7.01 10.51
N TYR A 149 -14.45 6.85 9.54
CA TYR A 149 -15.77 6.24 9.73
C TYR A 149 -16.03 5.20 8.64
N LEU A 150 -16.82 4.18 8.98
CA LEU A 150 -17.42 3.31 7.96
C LEU A 150 -18.53 4.06 7.23
N LYS A 151 -18.64 3.87 5.92
CA LYS A 151 -19.77 4.32 5.13
C LYS A 151 -21.05 3.66 5.63
N GLU A 152 -22.14 4.41 5.63
CA GLU A 152 -23.46 3.86 5.99
C GLU A 152 -23.84 2.69 5.08
N ASN A 153 -24.56 1.72 5.64
CA ASN A 153 -25.09 0.54 4.93
C ASN A 153 -24.04 -0.34 4.23
N ILE A 154 -22.77 -0.29 4.64
CA ILE A 154 -21.76 -1.19 4.11
C ILE A 154 -21.62 -2.44 4.99
N HIS A 155 -21.69 -3.61 4.35
CA HIS A 155 -21.46 -4.89 5.02
C HIS A 155 -20.08 -5.41 4.68
N LEU A 156 -19.23 -5.55 5.70
CA LEU A 156 -17.90 -6.15 5.53
C LEU A 156 -18.03 -7.68 5.53
N PRO A 157 -17.35 -8.40 4.62
CA PRO A 157 -17.34 -9.85 4.63
C PRO A 157 -16.57 -10.41 5.84
N TYR A 158 -16.81 -11.69 6.19
CA TYR A 158 -16.16 -12.33 7.35
C TYR A 158 -14.63 -12.29 7.29
N LYS A 159 -14.02 -12.50 6.10
CA LYS A 159 -12.56 -12.45 5.92
C LYS A 159 -12.16 -11.15 5.23
N ILE A 160 -11.50 -10.27 5.98
CA ILE A 160 -11.03 -8.98 5.49
C ILE A 160 -9.51 -8.84 5.66
N ALA A 161 -8.89 -8.16 4.72
CA ALA A 161 -7.48 -7.78 4.81
C ALA A 161 -7.37 -6.26 4.70
N LEU A 162 -7.01 -5.60 5.80
CA LEU A 162 -6.71 -4.17 5.78
C LEU A 162 -5.40 -3.97 5.02
N VAL A 163 -5.42 -3.13 3.98
CA VAL A 163 -4.25 -2.89 3.14
C VAL A 163 -3.94 -1.42 2.99
N ASP A 164 -2.64 -1.08 3.08
CA ASP A 164 -2.13 0.27 2.92
C ASP A 164 -0.82 0.25 2.12
N ASP A 165 -0.34 1.41 1.69
CA ASP A 165 0.96 1.51 1.00
C ASP A 165 2.14 1.44 1.97
N VAL A 166 2.14 2.21 3.05
CA VAL A 166 3.28 2.29 3.99
C VAL A 166 2.83 2.23 5.44
N TYR A 167 3.39 1.29 6.17
CA TYR A 167 3.30 1.29 7.63
C TYR A 167 4.34 2.26 8.21
N THR A 168 3.87 3.30 8.86
CA THR A 168 4.70 4.24 9.64
C THR A 168 4.47 4.05 11.13
N THR A 169 3.53 4.74 11.71
CA THR A 169 3.11 4.60 13.11
C THR A 169 1.96 3.60 13.31
N GLY A 170 1.30 3.23 12.22
CA GLY A 170 0.10 2.38 12.22
C GLY A 170 -1.17 3.12 12.67
N SER A 171 -1.17 4.45 12.75
CA SER A 171 -2.34 5.24 13.16
C SER A 171 -3.56 5.01 12.27
N THR A 172 -3.38 4.99 10.95
CA THR A 172 -4.45 4.72 9.98
C THR A 172 -5.06 3.34 10.19
N LEU A 173 -4.20 2.32 10.36
CA LEU A 173 -4.65 0.95 10.57
C LEU A 173 -5.34 0.76 11.94
N ARG A 174 -4.88 1.47 13.00
CA ARG A 174 -5.58 1.47 14.29
C ARG A 174 -6.96 2.10 14.16
N ALA A 175 -7.06 3.29 13.54
CA ALA A 175 -8.33 3.94 13.30
C ALA A 175 -9.30 3.04 12.49
N ALA A 176 -8.80 2.29 11.52
CA ALA A 176 -9.61 1.32 10.78
C ALA A 176 -10.07 0.15 11.67
N LEU A 177 -9.18 -0.38 12.52
CA LEU A 177 -9.50 -1.47 13.45
C LEU A 177 -10.53 -1.05 14.50
N ASP A 178 -10.49 0.19 14.98
CA ASP A 178 -11.44 0.75 15.94
C ASP A 178 -12.87 0.85 15.36
N ASN A 179 -12.99 0.88 14.03
CA ASN A 179 -14.27 0.89 13.31
C ASN A 179 -14.75 -0.48 12.84
N VAL A 180 -14.00 -1.55 13.12
CA VAL A 180 -14.33 -2.92 12.69
C VAL A 180 -14.55 -3.80 13.91
N ASP A 181 -15.68 -4.52 13.97
CA ASP A 181 -15.89 -5.52 15.02
C ASP A 181 -14.93 -6.71 14.84
N ALA A 182 -13.87 -6.71 15.64
CA ALA A 182 -12.85 -7.75 15.61
C ALA A 182 -13.39 -9.17 15.89
N LYS A 183 -14.55 -9.30 16.55
CA LYS A 183 -15.18 -10.60 16.83
C LYS A 183 -16.00 -11.12 15.65
N ALA A 184 -16.52 -10.20 14.83
CA ALA A 184 -17.31 -10.54 13.64
C ALA A 184 -16.45 -10.88 12.42
N HIS A 185 -15.13 -10.56 12.45
CA HIS A 185 -14.27 -10.67 11.26
C HIS A 185 -12.96 -11.41 11.53
N LYS A 186 -12.51 -12.20 10.54
CA LYS A 186 -11.14 -12.70 10.48
C LYS A 186 -10.28 -11.68 9.75
N ILE A 187 -9.34 -11.05 10.48
CA ILE A 187 -8.59 -9.89 9.99
C ILE A 187 -7.15 -10.28 9.67
N LYS A 188 -6.66 -9.87 8.51
CA LYS A 188 -5.24 -9.77 8.16
C LYS A 188 -4.89 -8.31 7.93
N ILE A 189 -3.58 -7.97 8.07
CA ILE A 189 -3.07 -6.65 7.78
C ILE A 189 -1.85 -6.80 6.86
N TYR A 190 -1.85 -6.03 5.78
CA TYR A 190 -0.74 -6.00 4.85
C TYR A 190 -0.47 -4.57 4.38
N THR A 191 0.80 -4.17 4.39
CA THR A 191 1.26 -2.92 3.78
C THR A 191 2.33 -3.22 2.75
N VAL A 192 2.43 -2.41 1.70
CA VAL A 192 3.42 -2.66 0.66
C VAL A 192 4.82 -2.45 1.19
N ALA A 193 5.02 -1.39 1.97
CA ALA A 193 6.27 -1.13 2.66
C ALA A 193 6.06 -0.77 4.13
N ARG A 194 7.15 -0.74 4.89
CA ARG A 194 7.19 -0.22 6.25
C ARG A 194 8.45 0.59 6.51
N VAL A 195 8.36 1.56 7.39
CA VAL A 195 9.54 2.28 7.88
C VAL A 195 10.39 1.30 8.69
N PRO A 196 11.71 1.19 8.41
CA PRO A 196 12.62 0.38 9.22
C PRO A 196 12.56 0.78 10.70
N ILE A 197 12.53 -0.21 11.60
CA ILE A 197 12.71 0.06 13.02
C ILE A 197 14.21 0.21 13.23
N LEU A 198 14.62 1.39 13.64
CA LEU A 198 15.99 1.60 14.13
C LEU A 198 16.13 0.80 15.42
N GLU A 199 17.01 -0.18 15.42
CA GLU A 199 17.37 -0.97 16.61
C GLU A 199 18.28 -0.16 17.50
#